data_dfa9f6c3b95320d5b6b5fdd84a4e989f
#
_entry.id   dfa9f6c3b95320d5b6b5fdd84a4e989f
#
_cell.length_a   1.000
_cell.length_b   1.000
_cell.length_c   1.000
_cell.angle_alpha   90.00
_cell.angle_beta   90.00
_cell.angle_gamma   90.00
#
_symmetry.space_group_name_H-M   'P 1'
#
loop_
_entity.id
_entity.type
_entity.pdbx_description
1 polymer ?
#
loop_
_entity_poly.entity_id
_entity_poly.type
_entity_poly.pdbx_seq_one_letter_code
_entity_poly.pdbx_strand_id
1 'polypeptide(L)'
;MESQNNNYTLAPLPRLAGFNFRRFEDPGDYQAMVDIIMSNVDDPNNTVTSLKDITADYANITESVPARDMVFAFHAEQPIAYCRSASQWEESSNSWIYGWLMHVHHDWKGRGIEEAMIGWLEDQAVCNHQTLHAGANGMHSVFLPESEQERLNIVINRGYSASRHFENMKRDLAEIPEHPLPEGITVRLAMPSQYRQVWDANVEAFQDHWGATIPPESEYQEWISNKNYFQPYLWQIAWDGDPIAGMVLNFINLT
;
A
#
# COMPACT_ATOMS: atom_id res chain seq x y z
N MET A 1 2.19 -26.36 20.34
CA MET A 1 2.58 -25.58 19.15
C MET A 1 2.78 -26.59 18.03
N GLU A 2 1.74 -26.91 17.32
CA GLU A 2 1.83 -27.76 16.13
C GLU A 2 2.39 -26.91 14.99
N SER A 3 3.56 -27.31 14.49
CA SER A 3 4.12 -26.79 13.26
C SER A 3 3.18 -27.20 12.13
N GLN A 4 2.33 -26.28 11.68
CA GLN A 4 1.63 -26.43 10.42
C GLN A 4 2.70 -26.50 9.33
N ASN A 5 2.97 -27.72 8.88
CA ASN A 5 3.76 -27.97 7.68
C ASN A 5 2.90 -27.57 6.48
N ASN A 6 2.78 -26.24 6.26
CA ASN A 6 2.14 -25.71 5.07
C ASN A 6 3.07 -25.97 3.89
N ASN A 7 2.73 -26.95 3.07
CA ASN A 7 3.38 -27.25 1.79
C ASN A 7 3.10 -26.10 0.79
N TYR A 8 3.68 -24.91 1.04
CA TYR A 8 3.62 -23.82 0.08
C TYR A 8 4.57 -24.12 -1.08
N THR A 9 4.06 -24.07 -2.29
CA THR A 9 4.91 -23.99 -3.47
C THR A 9 5.44 -22.57 -3.57
N LEU A 10 6.77 -22.43 -3.48
CA LEU A 10 7.44 -21.14 -3.58
C LEU A 10 7.94 -20.93 -5.00
N ALA A 11 7.76 -19.73 -5.56
CA ALA A 11 8.40 -19.37 -6.82
C ALA A 11 9.94 -19.45 -6.69
N PRO A 12 10.65 -19.97 -7.70
CA PRO A 12 12.11 -19.94 -7.70
C PRO A 12 12.62 -18.49 -7.64
N LEU A 13 13.76 -18.28 -6.96
CA LEU A 13 14.37 -16.94 -6.90
C LEU A 13 14.75 -16.45 -8.30
N PRO A 14 14.70 -15.13 -8.54
CA PRO A 14 15.14 -14.54 -9.80
C PRO A 14 16.59 -14.91 -10.13
N ARG A 15 16.93 -14.89 -11.43
CA ARG A 15 18.31 -15.10 -11.90
C ARG A 15 18.68 -13.96 -12.82
N LEU A 16 19.72 -13.23 -12.45
CA LEU A 16 20.28 -12.16 -13.25
C LEU A 16 21.81 -12.17 -13.07
N ALA A 17 22.56 -12.17 -14.16
CA ALA A 17 24.02 -12.24 -14.09
C ALA A 17 24.59 -11.02 -13.34
N GLY A 18 25.48 -11.28 -12.39
CA GLY A 18 26.08 -10.25 -11.54
C GLY A 18 25.29 -9.88 -10.29
N PHE A 19 24.13 -10.50 -10.08
CA PHE A 19 23.27 -10.22 -8.91
C PHE A 19 22.91 -11.51 -8.18
N ASN A 20 22.77 -11.40 -6.86
CA ASN A 20 22.26 -12.45 -6.00
C ASN A 20 20.88 -12.07 -5.48
N PHE A 21 20.03 -13.07 -5.27
CA PHE A 21 18.68 -12.88 -4.74
C PHE A 21 18.47 -13.78 -3.55
N ARG A 22 17.82 -13.25 -2.50
CA ARG A 22 17.32 -14.05 -1.38
C ARG A 22 15.97 -13.56 -0.90
N ARG A 23 15.26 -14.39 -0.16
CA ARG A 23 14.03 -14.00 0.50
C ARG A 23 14.32 -13.12 1.72
N PHE A 24 13.30 -12.45 2.19
CA PHE A 24 13.31 -11.80 3.50
C PHE A 24 13.63 -12.85 4.58
N GLU A 25 14.51 -12.51 5.49
CA GLU A 25 14.95 -13.43 6.55
C GLU A 25 14.39 -13.02 7.92
N ASP A 26 14.61 -11.78 8.31
CA ASP A 26 14.19 -11.29 9.62
C ASP A 26 14.11 -9.74 9.66
N PRO A 27 13.66 -9.13 10.78
CA PRO A 27 13.61 -7.67 10.92
C PRO A 27 14.94 -6.93 10.72
N GLY A 28 16.07 -7.61 10.70
CA GLY A 28 17.36 -7.02 10.31
C GLY A 28 17.37 -6.49 8.88
N ASP A 29 16.51 -7.01 8.02
CA ASP A 29 16.32 -6.53 6.64
C ASP A 29 15.62 -5.16 6.55
N TYR A 30 14.95 -4.71 7.61
CA TYR A 30 14.21 -3.45 7.59
C TYR A 30 15.11 -2.24 7.37
N GLN A 31 16.34 -2.25 7.89
CA GLN A 31 17.28 -1.16 7.63
C GLN A 31 17.67 -1.10 6.15
N ALA A 32 17.89 -2.24 5.51
CA ALA A 32 18.15 -2.30 4.07
C ALA A 32 16.98 -1.74 3.23
N MET A 33 15.74 -1.99 3.66
CA MET A 33 14.56 -1.40 3.02
C MET A 33 14.56 0.13 3.12
N VAL A 34 14.84 0.66 4.31
CA VAL A 34 14.96 2.12 4.52
C VAL A 34 16.04 2.70 3.61
N ASP A 35 17.24 2.11 3.59
CA ASP A 35 18.37 2.61 2.79
C ASP A 35 18.04 2.62 1.29
N ILE A 36 17.37 1.59 0.78
CA ILE A 36 16.94 1.51 -0.62
C ILE A 36 15.88 2.57 -0.92
N ILE A 37 14.86 2.74 -0.08
CA ILE A 37 13.82 3.77 -0.25
C ILE A 37 14.47 5.15 -0.24
N MET A 38 15.24 5.44 0.79
CA MET A 38 15.86 6.76 1.01
C MET A 38 16.91 7.11 -0.04
N SER A 39 17.46 6.12 -0.77
CA SER A 39 18.32 6.40 -1.92
C SER A 39 17.61 7.18 -3.03
N ASN A 40 16.29 7.16 -3.07
CA ASN A 40 15.45 7.85 -4.05
C ASN A 40 14.77 9.11 -3.48
N VAL A 41 15.35 9.75 -2.47
CA VAL A 41 14.74 10.90 -1.76
C VAL A 41 14.40 12.08 -2.68
N ASP A 42 15.12 12.24 -3.78
CA ASP A 42 14.88 13.30 -4.77
C ASP A 42 13.74 12.98 -5.76
N ASP A 43 13.22 11.76 -5.75
CA ASP A 43 12.07 11.37 -6.57
C ASP A 43 10.78 11.92 -5.92
N PRO A 44 10.00 12.78 -6.61
CA PRO A 44 8.79 13.37 -6.05
C PRO A 44 7.68 12.37 -5.72
N ASN A 45 7.78 11.13 -6.23
CA ASN A 45 6.86 10.05 -5.92
C ASN A 45 7.35 9.17 -4.76
N ASN A 46 8.56 9.41 -4.27
CA ASN A 46 9.10 8.65 -3.15
C ASN A 46 8.59 9.18 -1.81
N THR A 47 8.38 8.27 -0.87
CA THR A 47 7.97 8.60 0.50
C THR A 47 9.19 8.56 1.41
N VAL A 48 9.38 9.60 2.20
CA VAL A 48 10.38 9.59 3.27
C VAL A 48 9.93 8.57 4.31
N THR A 49 10.83 7.67 4.69
CA THR A 49 10.54 6.61 5.66
C THR A 49 11.68 6.44 6.66
N SER A 50 11.37 5.85 7.79
CA SER A 50 12.34 5.52 8.83
C SER A 50 12.25 4.04 9.23
N LEU A 51 13.26 3.55 9.96
CA LEU A 51 13.22 2.19 10.51
C LEU A 51 11.99 1.97 11.40
N LYS A 52 11.59 3.02 12.15
CA LYS A 52 10.39 2.97 13.00
C LYS A 52 9.13 2.77 12.16
N ASP A 53 9.01 3.47 11.03
CA ASP A 53 7.84 3.38 10.15
C ASP A 53 7.76 1.99 9.51
N ILE A 54 8.86 1.51 8.92
CA ILE A 54 8.92 0.14 8.36
C ILE A 54 8.60 -0.91 9.43
N THR A 55 9.14 -0.76 10.64
CA THR A 55 8.86 -1.70 11.74
C THR A 55 7.36 -1.70 12.11
N ALA A 56 6.74 -0.54 12.14
CA ALA A 56 5.30 -0.42 12.43
C ALA A 56 4.43 -1.01 11.32
N ASP A 57 4.74 -0.71 10.05
CA ASP A 57 4.02 -1.22 8.89
C ASP A 57 4.05 -2.75 8.79
N TYR A 58 5.20 -3.34 9.13
CA TYR A 58 5.38 -4.79 9.04
C TYR A 58 4.97 -5.56 10.30
N ALA A 59 4.72 -4.87 11.42
CA ALA A 59 4.28 -5.52 12.68
C ALA A 59 2.91 -6.18 12.58
N ASN A 60 2.01 -5.63 11.74
CA ASN A 60 0.62 -6.07 11.62
C ASN A 60 0.21 -6.41 10.18
N ILE A 61 1.18 -6.71 9.32
CA ILE A 61 0.90 -7.01 7.92
C ILE A 61 0.09 -8.30 7.80
N THR A 62 -1.05 -8.25 7.12
CA THR A 62 -1.99 -9.37 6.98
C THR A 62 -2.09 -9.90 5.55
N GLU A 63 -1.89 -9.03 4.57
CA GLU A 63 -2.03 -9.33 3.14
C GLU A 63 -0.81 -10.03 2.52
N SER A 64 0.25 -10.24 3.32
CA SER A 64 1.52 -10.82 2.87
C SER A 64 2.24 -11.51 4.02
N VAL A 65 3.02 -12.54 3.71
CA VAL A 65 3.96 -13.19 4.64
C VAL A 65 5.38 -12.87 4.16
N PRO A 66 6.12 -11.94 4.81
CA PRO A 66 7.41 -11.44 4.32
C PRO A 66 8.39 -12.55 3.90
N ALA A 67 8.59 -13.57 4.72
CA ALA A 67 9.49 -14.68 4.42
C ALA A 67 9.10 -15.50 3.16
N ARG A 68 7.82 -15.43 2.75
CA ARG A 68 7.31 -16.08 1.54
C ARG A 68 7.26 -15.12 0.36
N ASP A 69 6.79 -13.91 0.60
CA ASP A 69 6.29 -13.00 -0.43
C ASP A 69 7.25 -11.84 -0.73
N MET A 70 8.43 -11.82 -0.09
CA MET A 70 9.44 -10.80 -0.35
C MET A 70 10.75 -11.39 -0.85
N VAL A 71 11.38 -10.66 -1.75
CA VAL A 71 12.72 -10.95 -2.27
C VAL A 71 13.56 -9.68 -2.28
N PHE A 72 14.84 -9.84 -1.94
CA PHE A 72 15.87 -8.82 -2.05
C PHE A 72 16.85 -9.17 -3.17
N ALA A 73 17.33 -8.15 -3.87
CA ALA A 73 18.46 -8.25 -4.80
C ALA A 73 19.71 -7.65 -4.18
N PHE A 74 20.82 -8.31 -4.39
CA PHE A 74 22.15 -7.91 -3.90
C PHE A 74 23.15 -7.81 -5.05
N HIS A 75 24.02 -6.81 -4.97
CA HIS A 75 25.28 -6.80 -5.72
C HIS A 75 26.42 -6.96 -4.70
N ALA A 76 27.19 -8.04 -4.81
CA ALA A 76 28.04 -8.53 -3.74
C ALA A 76 27.21 -8.67 -2.43
N GLU A 77 27.61 -8.01 -1.34
CA GLU A 77 26.92 -8.03 -0.04
C GLU A 77 25.96 -6.83 0.15
N GLN A 78 25.88 -5.91 -0.83
CA GLN A 78 25.05 -4.72 -0.70
C GLN A 78 23.63 -5.02 -1.19
N PRO A 79 22.58 -4.81 -0.36
CA PRO A 79 21.20 -4.83 -0.81
C PRO A 79 20.92 -3.63 -1.71
N ILE A 80 20.35 -3.87 -2.89
CA ILE A 80 20.15 -2.84 -3.92
C ILE A 80 18.71 -2.73 -4.40
N ALA A 81 17.88 -3.71 -4.12
CA ALA A 81 16.46 -3.67 -4.40
C ALA A 81 15.71 -4.66 -3.50
N TYR A 82 14.42 -4.41 -3.32
CA TYR A 82 13.49 -5.39 -2.77
C TYR A 82 12.12 -5.27 -3.40
N CYS A 83 11.37 -6.35 -3.39
CA CYS A 83 9.97 -6.36 -3.79
C CYS A 83 9.14 -7.28 -2.88
N ARG A 84 7.84 -7.00 -2.82
CA ARG A 84 6.86 -7.75 -2.04
C ARG A 84 5.58 -7.96 -2.84
N SER A 85 5.10 -9.20 -2.86
CA SER A 85 3.75 -9.53 -3.31
C SER A 85 2.77 -9.47 -2.14
N ALA A 86 1.56 -9.01 -2.39
CA ALA A 86 0.45 -9.00 -1.45
C ALA A 86 -0.82 -9.49 -2.16
N SER A 87 -1.77 -10.06 -1.41
CA SER A 87 -3.04 -10.47 -1.98
C SER A 87 -4.21 -10.04 -1.12
N GLN A 88 -5.26 -9.55 -1.76
CA GLN A 88 -6.50 -9.17 -1.11
C GLN A 88 -7.71 -9.60 -1.93
N TRP A 89 -8.80 -9.91 -1.26
CA TRP A 89 -10.06 -10.19 -1.93
C TRP A 89 -10.72 -8.87 -2.36
N GLU A 90 -11.20 -8.82 -3.59
CA GLU A 90 -11.98 -7.70 -4.12
C GLU A 90 -13.40 -8.16 -4.45
N GLU A 91 -14.36 -7.65 -3.68
CA GLU A 91 -15.77 -8.03 -3.80
C GLU A 91 -16.35 -7.63 -5.16
N SER A 92 -16.01 -6.44 -5.65
CA SER A 92 -16.58 -5.87 -6.88
C SER A 92 -16.27 -6.68 -8.13
N SER A 93 -15.11 -7.33 -8.19
CA SER A 93 -14.69 -8.20 -9.29
C SER A 93 -14.82 -9.70 -8.96
N ASN A 94 -15.21 -10.02 -7.72
CA ASN A 94 -15.24 -11.39 -7.22
C ASN A 94 -13.92 -12.14 -7.50
N SER A 95 -12.80 -11.49 -7.15
CA SER A 95 -11.45 -11.96 -7.51
C SER A 95 -10.44 -11.67 -6.41
N TRP A 96 -9.41 -12.52 -6.33
CA TRP A 96 -8.20 -12.21 -5.59
C TRP A 96 -7.30 -11.29 -6.40
N ILE A 97 -6.96 -10.14 -5.86
CA ILE A 97 -6.05 -9.17 -6.47
C ILE A 97 -4.66 -9.38 -5.88
N TYR A 98 -3.71 -9.67 -6.76
CA TYR A 98 -2.29 -9.83 -6.42
C TYR A 98 -1.58 -8.52 -6.75
N GLY A 99 -1.40 -7.69 -5.74
CA GLY A 99 -0.66 -6.46 -5.82
C GLY A 99 0.82 -6.65 -5.49
N TRP A 100 1.66 -5.68 -5.83
CA TRP A 100 3.05 -5.67 -5.44
C TRP A 100 3.62 -4.27 -5.25
N LEU A 101 4.66 -4.20 -4.46
CA LEU A 101 5.54 -3.04 -4.37
C LEU A 101 6.98 -3.44 -4.72
N MET A 102 7.75 -2.48 -5.19
CA MET A 102 9.16 -2.66 -5.52
C MET A 102 9.92 -1.36 -5.34
N HIS A 103 11.05 -1.45 -4.67
CA HIS A 103 12.02 -0.37 -4.55
C HIS A 103 13.38 -0.82 -5.08
N VAL A 104 13.98 0.01 -5.92
CA VAL A 104 15.32 -0.20 -6.46
C VAL A 104 16.15 1.02 -6.09
N HIS A 105 17.32 0.80 -5.52
CA HIS A 105 18.28 1.86 -5.21
C HIS A 105 18.61 2.67 -6.48
N HIS A 106 18.66 4.00 -6.40
CA HIS A 106 18.72 4.90 -7.56
C HIS A 106 19.88 4.57 -8.51
N ASP A 107 21.06 4.18 -8.00
CA ASP A 107 22.24 3.83 -8.80
C ASP A 107 22.07 2.51 -9.59
N TRP A 108 21.05 1.72 -9.28
CA TRP A 108 20.87 0.37 -9.83
C TRP A 108 19.65 0.23 -10.74
N LYS A 109 18.88 1.29 -10.96
CA LYS A 109 17.76 1.32 -11.89
C LYS A 109 18.22 1.05 -13.33
N GLY A 110 17.35 0.44 -14.14
CA GLY A 110 17.60 0.20 -15.58
C GLY A 110 18.66 -0.88 -15.89
N ARG A 111 18.99 -1.75 -14.93
CA ARG A 111 19.97 -2.84 -15.11
C ARG A 111 19.32 -4.22 -15.23
N GLY A 112 18.01 -4.28 -15.51
CA GLY A 112 17.26 -5.51 -15.66
C GLY A 112 16.78 -6.11 -14.32
N ILE A 113 17.05 -5.45 -13.19
CA ILE A 113 16.63 -5.90 -11.86
C ILE A 113 15.09 -5.85 -11.76
N GLU A 114 14.49 -4.75 -12.24
CA GLU A 114 13.06 -4.55 -12.27
C GLU A 114 12.35 -5.67 -13.03
N GLU A 115 12.85 -5.99 -14.23
CA GLU A 115 12.25 -7.04 -15.06
C GLU A 115 12.37 -8.42 -14.42
N ALA A 116 13.52 -8.74 -13.82
CA ALA A 116 13.75 -9.99 -13.11
C ALA A 116 12.84 -10.13 -11.89
N MET A 117 12.65 -9.04 -11.12
CA MET A 117 11.80 -9.03 -9.93
C MET A 117 10.30 -9.04 -10.28
N ILE A 118 9.87 -8.34 -11.33
CA ILE A 118 8.48 -8.39 -11.80
C ILE A 118 8.13 -9.82 -12.25
N GLY A 119 9.02 -10.49 -12.99
CA GLY A 119 8.82 -11.89 -13.34
C GLY A 119 8.65 -12.79 -12.11
N TRP A 120 9.48 -12.58 -11.08
CA TRP A 120 9.33 -13.33 -9.82
C TRP A 120 8.01 -13.02 -9.10
N LEU A 121 7.58 -11.76 -9.08
CA LEU A 121 6.31 -11.35 -8.45
C LEU A 121 5.11 -12.03 -9.13
N GLU A 122 5.12 -12.16 -10.45
CA GLU A 122 4.10 -12.90 -11.19
C GLU A 122 4.11 -14.39 -10.85
N ASP A 123 5.28 -15.02 -10.84
CA ASP A 123 5.42 -16.42 -10.46
C ASP A 123 4.97 -16.66 -9.01
N GLN A 124 5.33 -15.76 -8.09
CA GLN A 124 4.91 -15.86 -6.68
C GLN A 124 3.39 -15.69 -6.52
N ALA A 125 2.79 -14.76 -7.28
CA ALA A 125 1.33 -14.60 -7.29
C ALA A 125 0.62 -15.88 -7.78
N VAL A 126 1.14 -16.52 -8.85
CA VAL A 126 0.62 -17.81 -9.34
C VAL A 126 0.76 -18.89 -8.27
N CYS A 127 1.91 -18.99 -7.61
CA CYS A 127 2.12 -19.96 -6.52
C CYS A 127 1.15 -19.74 -5.36
N ASN A 128 0.98 -18.47 -4.93
CA ASN A 128 0.04 -18.10 -3.87
C ASN A 128 -1.40 -18.42 -4.28
N HIS A 129 -1.79 -18.09 -5.51
CA HIS A 129 -3.13 -18.38 -6.02
C HIS A 129 -3.43 -19.86 -6.00
N GLN A 130 -2.55 -20.68 -6.54
CA GLN A 130 -2.72 -22.14 -6.59
C GLN A 130 -2.76 -22.79 -5.21
N THR A 131 -2.02 -22.21 -4.24
CA THR A 131 -1.88 -22.80 -2.90
C THR A 131 -2.95 -22.31 -1.93
N LEU A 132 -3.30 -21.02 -1.98
CA LEU A 132 -4.14 -20.37 -0.99
C LEU A 132 -5.57 -20.11 -1.49
N HIS A 133 -5.74 -19.90 -2.80
CA HIS A 133 -6.99 -19.40 -3.38
C HIS A 133 -7.43 -20.23 -4.60
N ALA A 134 -7.05 -21.50 -4.65
CA ALA A 134 -7.34 -22.39 -5.76
C ALA A 134 -8.84 -22.44 -6.10
N GLY A 135 -9.17 -22.28 -7.38
CA GLY A 135 -10.54 -22.31 -7.88
C GLY A 135 -11.28 -20.96 -7.83
N ALA A 136 -10.70 -19.92 -7.23
CA ALA A 136 -11.20 -18.56 -7.34
C ALA A 136 -10.69 -17.86 -8.62
N ASN A 137 -11.22 -16.68 -8.94
CA ASN A 137 -10.60 -15.81 -9.94
C ASN A 137 -9.41 -15.10 -9.33
N GLY A 138 -8.39 -14.78 -10.14
CA GLY A 138 -7.23 -14.03 -9.70
C GLY A 138 -6.77 -13.04 -10.77
N MET A 139 -6.36 -11.85 -10.32
CA MET A 139 -5.79 -10.81 -11.19
C MET A 139 -4.52 -10.25 -10.58
N HIS A 140 -3.55 -9.93 -11.43
CA HIS A 140 -2.36 -9.19 -11.06
C HIS A 140 -2.60 -7.70 -11.26
N SER A 141 -2.24 -6.86 -10.29
CA SER A 141 -2.46 -5.42 -10.36
C SER A 141 -1.29 -4.65 -9.76
N VAL A 142 -1.02 -3.46 -10.29
CA VAL A 142 0.00 -2.57 -9.76
C VAL A 142 -0.36 -1.12 -9.99
N PHE A 143 0.02 -0.27 -9.06
CA PHE A 143 0.01 1.18 -9.23
C PHE A 143 1.39 1.65 -9.65
N LEU A 144 1.47 2.33 -10.79
CA LEU A 144 2.70 2.93 -11.29
C LEU A 144 2.44 4.39 -11.68
N PRO A 145 3.26 5.34 -11.20
CA PRO A 145 3.22 6.72 -11.68
C PRO A 145 3.59 6.79 -13.16
N GLU A 146 2.98 7.70 -13.92
CA GLU A 146 3.37 7.94 -15.32
C GLU A 146 4.85 8.31 -15.50
N SER A 147 5.50 8.87 -14.49
CA SER A 147 6.93 9.17 -14.50
C SER A 147 7.82 7.92 -14.53
N GLU A 148 7.32 6.75 -14.12
CA GLU A 148 8.08 5.49 -14.11
C GLU A 148 8.00 4.76 -15.46
N GLN A 149 8.36 5.43 -16.54
CA GLN A 149 8.24 4.93 -17.91
C GLN A 149 8.91 3.58 -18.16
N GLU A 150 10.05 3.31 -17.53
CA GLU A 150 10.73 2.02 -17.67
C GLU A 150 9.89 0.88 -17.12
N ARG A 151 9.36 1.02 -15.90
CA ARG A 151 8.47 0.01 -15.29
C ARG A 151 7.15 -0.13 -16.05
N LEU A 152 6.56 0.99 -16.50
CA LEU A 152 5.37 0.96 -17.34
C LEU A 152 5.61 0.14 -18.61
N ASN A 153 6.72 0.35 -19.29
CA ASN A 153 7.07 -0.42 -20.48
C ASN A 153 7.26 -1.91 -20.18
N ILE A 154 7.89 -2.26 -19.05
CA ILE A 154 8.06 -3.66 -18.64
C ILE A 154 6.70 -4.32 -18.45
N VAL A 155 5.79 -3.73 -17.66
CA VAL A 155 4.48 -4.35 -17.38
C VAL A 155 3.60 -4.41 -18.63
N ILE A 156 3.61 -3.38 -19.49
CA ILE A 156 2.87 -3.40 -20.77
C ILE A 156 3.39 -4.53 -21.68
N ASN A 157 4.70 -4.69 -21.81
CA ASN A 157 5.29 -5.77 -22.60
C ASN A 157 5.00 -7.16 -22.03
N ARG A 158 4.65 -7.26 -20.73
CA ARG A 158 4.23 -8.48 -20.05
C ARG A 158 2.71 -8.70 -20.09
N GLY A 159 1.96 -7.86 -20.80
CA GLY A 159 0.53 -8.02 -21.06
C GLY A 159 -0.39 -7.32 -20.06
N TYR A 160 0.14 -6.44 -19.21
CA TYR A 160 -0.71 -5.58 -18.39
C TYR A 160 -1.38 -4.52 -19.25
N SER A 161 -2.58 -4.14 -18.88
CA SER A 161 -3.33 -3.03 -19.49
C SER A 161 -3.78 -2.06 -18.42
N ALA A 162 -3.79 -0.77 -18.75
CA ALA A 162 -4.30 0.25 -17.84
C ALA A 162 -5.79 0.02 -17.57
N SER A 163 -6.16 -0.12 -16.32
CA SER A 163 -7.53 -0.33 -15.88
C SER A 163 -8.14 0.90 -15.22
N ARG A 164 -7.32 1.72 -14.58
CA ARG A 164 -7.74 2.94 -13.87
C ARG A 164 -6.64 3.99 -13.92
N HIS A 165 -7.06 5.24 -13.80
CA HIS A 165 -6.18 6.40 -13.65
C HIS A 165 -6.55 7.14 -12.39
N PHE A 166 -5.54 7.63 -11.67
CA PHE A 166 -5.68 8.45 -10.48
C PHE A 166 -4.92 9.76 -10.69
N GLU A 167 -5.52 10.86 -10.28
CA GLU A 167 -4.96 12.19 -10.45
C GLU A 167 -4.52 12.77 -9.10
N ASN A 168 -3.28 13.23 -9.03
CA ASN A 168 -2.78 14.02 -7.91
C ASN A 168 -3.09 15.50 -8.18
N MET A 169 -4.09 16.04 -7.49
CA MET A 169 -4.45 17.44 -7.61
C MET A 169 -3.67 18.30 -6.62
N LYS A 170 -3.01 19.36 -7.13
CA LYS A 170 -2.32 20.35 -6.32
C LYS A 170 -2.97 21.73 -6.51
N ARG A 171 -3.05 22.49 -5.43
CA ARG A 171 -3.55 23.86 -5.45
C ARG A 171 -2.63 24.76 -4.64
N ASP A 172 -2.40 25.98 -5.15
CA ASP A 172 -1.82 27.06 -4.36
C ASP A 172 -2.81 27.47 -3.27
N LEU A 173 -2.29 27.82 -2.10
CA LEU A 173 -3.09 28.31 -0.97
C LEU A 173 -3.38 29.81 -1.05
N ALA A 174 -2.84 30.52 -2.04
CA ALA A 174 -3.24 31.90 -2.34
C ALA A 174 -4.67 31.93 -2.93
N GLU A 175 -5.44 32.95 -2.58
CA GLU A 175 -6.77 33.22 -3.11
C GLU A 175 -7.75 32.03 -3.01
N ILE A 176 -7.82 31.40 -1.83
CA ILE A 176 -8.82 30.34 -1.59
C ILE A 176 -10.20 30.98 -1.62
N PRO A 177 -11.11 30.57 -2.54
CA PRO A 177 -12.46 31.13 -2.60
C PRO A 177 -13.25 30.73 -1.36
N GLU A 178 -13.99 31.69 -0.84
CA GLU A 178 -14.97 31.41 0.21
C GLU A 178 -16.22 30.78 -0.39
N HIS A 179 -16.63 29.65 0.16
CA HIS A 179 -17.88 29.00 -0.18
C HIS A 179 -18.78 28.98 1.07
N PRO A 180 -19.90 29.73 1.06
CA PRO A 180 -20.83 29.69 2.20
C PRO A 180 -21.39 28.28 2.36
N LEU A 181 -21.54 27.87 3.63
CA LEU A 181 -22.19 26.58 3.93
C LEU A 181 -23.68 26.65 3.54
N PRO A 182 -24.27 25.54 3.11
CA PRO A 182 -25.71 25.44 2.92
C PRO A 182 -26.45 25.75 4.23
N GLU A 183 -27.70 26.22 4.10
CA GLU A 183 -28.57 26.48 5.27
C GLU A 183 -28.77 25.19 6.09
N GLY A 184 -28.67 25.30 7.39
CA GLY A 184 -28.80 24.17 8.34
C GLY A 184 -27.49 23.42 8.61
N ILE A 185 -26.48 23.55 7.75
CA ILE A 185 -25.19 22.88 7.96
C ILE A 185 -24.28 23.67 8.89
N THR A 186 -23.72 22.99 9.87
CA THR A 186 -22.72 23.55 10.79
C THR A 186 -21.44 22.72 10.74
N VAL A 187 -20.28 23.39 10.75
CA VAL A 187 -18.98 22.69 10.84
C VAL A 187 -18.47 22.80 12.28
N ARG A 188 -18.23 21.66 12.89
CA ARG A 188 -17.66 21.56 14.25
C ARG A 188 -16.86 20.29 14.42
N LEU A 189 -16.01 20.27 15.44
CA LEU A 189 -15.30 19.05 15.84
C LEU A 189 -16.27 17.97 16.34
N ALA A 190 -15.89 16.72 16.16
CA ALA A 190 -16.57 15.59 16.77
C ALA A 190 -16.18 15.46 18.25
N MET A 191 -17.15 15.18 19.10
CA MET A 191 -16.89 14.77 20.49
C MET A 191 -16.41 13.32 20.55
N PRO A 192 -15.69 12.90 21.60
CA PRO A 192 -15.23 11.50 21.73
C PRO A 192 -16.36 10.46 21.59
N SER A 193 -17.57 10.76 22.09
CA SER A 193 -18.76 9.90 21.95
C SER A 193 -19.27 9.79 20.50
N GLN A 194 -18.80 10.64 19.59
CA GLN A 194 -19.21 10.68 18.18
C GLN A 194 -18.16 10.06 17.24
N TYR A 195 -17.01 9.61 17.73
CA TYR A 195 -15.95 9.05 16.87
C TYR A 195 -16.43 7.80 16.12
N ARG A 196 -17.26 6.97 16.74
CA ARG A 196 -17.87 5.84 16.02
C ARG A 196 -18.76 6.30 14.89
N GLN A 197 -19.56 7.33 15.07
CA GLN A 197 -20.41 7.90 14.02
C GLN A 197 -19.56 8.46 12.86
N VAL A 198 -18.42 9.09 13.17
CA VAL A 198 -17.45 9.56 12.13
C VAL A 198 -16.90 8.39 11.34
N TRP A 199 -16.51 7.30 12.02
CA TRP A 199 -16.02 6.09 11.36
C TRP A 199 -17.09 5.47 10.45
N ASP A 200 -18.29 5.28 10.96
CA ASP A 200 -19.39 4.65 10.21
C ASP A 200 -19.77 5.50 8.98
N ALA A 201 -19.82 6.83 9.11
CA ALA A 201 -20.06 7.74 8.00
C ALA A 201 -18.93 7.72 6.97
N ASN A 202 -17.66 7.57 7.39
CA ASN A 202 -16.54 7.42 6.49
C ASN A 202 -16.63 6.09 5.71
N VAL A 203 -16.92 4.99 6.38
CA VAL A 203 -17.12 3.68 5.73
C VAL A 203 -18.26 3.76 4.72
N GLU A 204 -19.40 4.36 5.09
CA GLU A 204 -20.54 4.55 4.19
C GLU A 204 -20.17 5.37 2.95
N ALA A 205 -19.46 6.49 3.13
CA ALA A 205 -19.06 7.37 2.03
C ALA A 205 -18.14 6.69 1.00
N PHE A 206 -17.39 5.66 1.43
CA PHE A 206 -16.47 4.91 0.56
C PHE A 206 -17.03 3.60 0.03
N GLN A 207 -18.29 3.22 0.34
CA GLN A 207 -18.87 1.95 -0.11
C GLN A 207 -18.93 1.82 -1.63
N ASP A 208 -19.12 2.91 -2.34
CA ASP A 208 -19.15 2.94 -3.82
C ASP A 208 -17.75 3.10 -4.43
N HIS A 209 -16.71 3.23 -3.59
CA HIS A 209 -15.35 3.35 -4.07
C HIS A 209 -14.83 1.98 -4.53
N TRP A 210 -14.04 1.97 -5.60
CA TRP A 210 -13.41 0.74 -6.07
C TRP A 210 -12.53 0.10 -4.98
N GLY A 211 -12.67 -1.22 -4.81
CA GLY A 211 -11.93 -1.97 -3.77
C GLY A 211 -12.46 -1.74 -2.36
N ALA A 212 -13.60 -1.03 -2.19
CA ALA A 212 -14.20 -0.86 -0.89
C ALA A 212 -14.59 -2.21 -0.28
N THR A 213 -14.28 -2.37 1.00
CA THR A 213 -14.70 -3.49 1.84
C THR A 213 -15.37 -2.93 3.09
N ILE A 214 -16.20 -3.73 3.73
CA ILE A 214 -16.72 -3.38 5.05
C ILE A 214 -15.62 -3.75 6.06
N PRO A 215 -14.97 -2.77 6.71
CA PRO A 215 -13.88 -3.05 7.62
C PRO A 215 -14.38 -3.77 8.88
N PRO A 216 -13.64 -4.75 9.41
CA PRO A 216 -13.96 -5.39 10.67
C PRO A 216 -13.78 -4.43 11.85
N GLU A 217 -14.39 -4.76 13.00
CA GLU A 217 -14.30 -3.94 14.23
C GLU A 217 -12.84 -3.71 14.68
N SER A 218 -11.95 -4.65 14.39
CA SER A 218 -10.52 -4.51 14.71
C SER A 218 -9.88 -3.29 14.02
N GLU A 219 -10.29 -2.97 12.80
CA GLU A 219 -9.77 -1.80 12.07
C GLU A 219 -10.26 -0.48 12.71
N TYR A 220 -11.50 -0.43 13.21
CA TYR A 220 -11.94 0.72 14.00
C TYR A 220 -11.08 0.90 15.26
N GLN A 221 -10.78 -0.18 15.98
CA GLN A 221 -9.95 -0.14 17.18
C GLN A 221 -8.51 0.28 16.86
N GLU A 222 -7.97 -0.17 15.74
CA GLU A 222 -6.67 0.26 15.24
C GLU A 222 -6.69 1.76 14.91
N TRP A 223 -7.70 2.22 14.15
CA TRP A 223 -7.84 3.61 13.76
C TRP A 223 -7.85 4.57 14.95
N ILE A 224 -8.68 4.31 15.98
CA ILE A 224 -8.73 5.17 17.18
C ILE A 224 -7.47 5.11 18.03
N SER A 225 -6.68 4.04 17.93
CA SER A 225 -5.42 3.87 18.69
C SER A 225 -4.20 4.44 17.97
N ASN A 226 -4.30 4.71 16.68
CA ASN A 226 -3.20 5.19 15.84
C ASN A 226 -2.92 6.67 16.09
N LYS A 227 -1.95 6.97 16.98
CA LYS A 227 -1.61 8.34 17.39
C LYS A 227 -1.05 9.22 16.26
N ASN A 228 -0.58 8.63 15.17
CA ASN A 228 -0.03 9.39 14.04
C ASN A 228 -1.14 9.95 13.14
N TYR A 229 -2.23 9.22 12.96
CA TYR A 229 -3.33 9.60 12.06
C TYR A 229 -4.59 10.02 12.80
N PHE A 230 -4.82 9.52 14.02
CA PHE A 230 -5.99 9.86 14.81
C PHE A 230 -5.81 11.21 15.52
N GLN A 231 -6.13 12.29 14.79
CA GLN A 231 -5.97 13.67 15.26
C GLN A 231 -7.32 14.45 15.18
N PRO A 232 -8.31 14.08 16.00
CA PRO A 232 -9.69 14.60 15.89
C PRO A 232 -9.79 16.13 16.11
N TYR A 233 -8.79 16.76 16.69
CA TYR A 233 -8.70 18.20 16.83
C TYR A 233 -8.42 18.95 15.51
N LEU A 234 -8.03 18.23 14.43
CA LEU A 234 -7.83 18.77 13.09
C LEU A 234 -9.00 18.47 12.14
N TRP A 235 -9.96 17.65 12.57
CA TRP A 235 -11.05 17.25 11.71
C TRP A 235 -12.04 18.39 11.48
N GLN A 236 -12.61 18.45 10.29
CA GLN A 236 -13.70 19.36 9.96
C GLN A 236 -14.91 18.52 9.59
N ILE A 237 -15.89 18.49 10.46
CA ILE A 237 -17.10 17.67 10.28
C ILE A 237 -18.29 18.59 10.07
N ALA A 238 -18.94 18.44 8.93
CA ALA A 238 -20.18 19.13 8.59
C ALA A 238 -21.38 18.32 9.09
N TRP A 239 -22.22 18.97 9.89
CA TRP A 239 -23.38 18.37 10.55
C TRP A 239 -24.68 19.00 10.04
N ASP A 240 -25.66 18.15 9.73
CA ASP A 240 -27.05 18.54 9.51
C ASP A 240 -27.87 18.13 10.75
N GLY A 241 -27.84 18.99 11.77
CA GLY A 241 -28.30 18.60 13.10
C GLY A 241 -27.40 17.53 13.73
N ASP A 242 -27.91 16.31 13.91
CA ASP A 242 -27.16 15.16 14.45
C ASP A 242 -26.45 14.32 13.37
N PRO A 243 -27.01 14.11 12.14
CA PRO A 243 -26.32 13.39 11.08
C PRO A 243 -25.08 14.13 10.56
N ILE A 244 -24.09 13.35 10.09
CA ILE A 244 -22.92 13.86 9.38
C ILE A 244 -23.30 14.06 7.91
N ALA A 245 -23.16 15.30 7.41
CA ALA A 245 -23.39 15.65 6.02
C ALA A 245 -22.11 15.57 5.17
N GLY A 246 -20.95 15.67 5.81
CA GLY A 246 -19.65 15.57 5.15
C GLY A 246 -18.50 15.73 6.15
N MET A 247 -17.29 15.36 5.73
CA MET A 247 -16.12 15.44 6.61
C MET A 247 -14.82 15.59 5.86
N VAL A 248 -13.85 16.21 6.51
CA VAL A 248 -12.44 16.21 6.13
C VAL A 248 -11.63 15.79 7.36
N LEU A 249 -11.02 14.61 7.30
CA LEU A 249 -10.24 14.03 8.40
C LEU A 249 -8.76 14.36 8.20
N ASN A 250 -8.37 15.56 8.59
CA ASN A 250 -7.00 16.03 8.47
C ASN A 250 -6.09 15.39 9.53
N PHE A 251 -4.84 15.18 9.15
CA PHE A 251 -3.77 14.85 10.08
C PHE A 251 -2.46 15.53 9.65
N ILE A 252 -1.57 15.74 10.60
CA ILE A 252 -0.21 16.23 10.37
C ILE A 252 0.71 15.05 10.67
N ASN A 253 1.55 14.68 9.71
CA ASN A 253 2.63 13.74 9.97
C ASN A 253 3.68 14.44 10.85
N LEU A 254 3.87 13.93 12.06
CA LEU A 254 4.78 14.51 13.07
C LEU A 254 6.17 13.85 13.06
N THR A 255 6.46 13.02 12.05
CA THR A 255 7.77 12.35 11.90
C THR A 255 8.71 13.14 11.02
#